data_2d6e7468e801fa522f307dd6760dd7a9
#
_entry.id   2d6e7468e801fa522f307dd6760dd7a9
#
_cell.length_a   1.000
_cell.length_b   1.000
_cell.length_c   1.000
_cell.angle_alpha   90.00
_cell.angle_beta   90.00
_cell.angle_gamma   90.00
#
_symmetry.space_group_name_H-M   'P 1'
#
loop_
_entity.id
_entity.type
_entity.pdbx_description
1 polymer ?
#
loop_
_entity_poly.entity_id
_entity_poly.type
_entity_poly.pdbx_seq_one_letter_code
_entity_poly.pdbx_strand_id
1 'polypeptide(L)'
;EMRQVAPLLAESFYIADGHHRYETAVNYRDWRAASEVLGPSHPARFAMSAIVVASDPGLVIRPIHRMVPREAPSDWMDRLGDAFAVAHVKLVRGEAERSDELISLLDGADAVAINLNPGQVHRLRRTGSPLRGSIPQGMSDEWAAIAPNVLRYGDLEPLWGISDDDLRAGAVVYSHDCDEVLEFLDDNPHAVAFLLNPVSIESVISLADKGERMPQKSTFFHPKLGTGLVFNPLDA
;
A
#
# COMPACT_ATOMS: atom_id res chain seq x y z
N GLU A 1 -5.50 35.25 0.10
CA GLU A 1 -5.33 33.79 -0.11
C GLU A 1 -5.04 33.04 1.20
N MET A 2 -4.10 33.45 2.04
CA MET A 2 -3.85 32.81 3.37
C MET A 2 -5.07 32.81 4.31
N ARG A 3 -5.99 33.76 4.20
CA ARG A 3 -7.20 33.83 5.03
C ARG A 3 -8.25 32.75 4.69
N GLN A 4 -8.18 32.15 3.51
CA GLN A 4 -9.11 31.07 3.09
C GLN A 4 -8.67 29.70 3.62
N VAL A 5 -7.40 29.54 3.95
CA VAL A 5 -6.85 28.27 4.47
C VAL A 5 -6.91 28.20 6.01
N ALA A 6 -6.92 29.38 6.69
CA ALA A 6 -6.92 29.44 8.14
C ALA A 6 -8.05 28.64 8.85
N PRO A 7 -9.29 28.58 8.35
CA PRO A 7 -10.34 27.74 8.94
C PRO A 7 -10.04 26.25 8.82
N LEU A 8 -9.37 25.82 7.73
CA LEU A 8 -9.01 24.41 7.51
C LEU A 8 -7.91 23.95 8.48
N LEU A 9 -7.08 24.89 8.98
CA LEU A 9 -6.00 24.60 9.92
C LEU A 9 -6.49 24.30 11.36
N ALA A 10 -7.77 24.47 11.64
CA ALA A 10 -8.38 24.13 12.93
C ALA A 10 -8.81 22.66 13.01
N GLU A 11 -8.75 21.92 11.90
CA GLU A 11 -9.15 20.52 11.81
C GLU A 11 -7.96 19.56 11.91
N SER A 12 -8.26 18.30 12.11
CA SER A 12 -7.23 17.25 12.12
C SER A 12 -6.69 17.00 10.72
N PHE A 13 -5.37 16.81 10.59
CA PHE A 13 -4.70 16.46 9.36
C PHE A 13 -4.17 15.03 9.42
N TYR A 14 -4.34 14.32 8.31
CA TYR A 14 -3.81 12.98 8.13
C TYR A 14 -2.64 13.03 7.15
N ILE A 15 -1.52 12.41 7.50
CA ILE A 15 -0.38 12.30 6.59
C ILE A 15 -0.68 11.20 5.57
N ALA A 16 -1.10 11.60 4.36
CA ALA A 16 -1.40 10.68 3.28
C ALA A 16 -0.13 10.12 2.62
N ASP A 17 0.91 10.94 2.48
CA ASP A 17 2.19 10.58 1.88
C ASP A 17 3.33 11.39 2.53
N GLY A 18 4.55 10.85 2.51
CA GLY A 18 5.73 11.53 2.99
C GLY A 18 5.98 11.42 4.49
N HIS A 19 5.53 10.35 5.15
CA HIS A 19 5.79 10.10 6.58
C HIS A 19 7.26 10.25 6.93
N HIS A 20 8.18 9.64 6.18
CA HIS A 20 9.62 9.75 6.42
C HIS A 20 10.16 11.16 6.19
N ARG A 21 9.61 11.91 5.22
CA ARG A 21 9.99 13.31 5.01
C ARG A 21 9.58 14.18 6.20
N TYR A 22 8.39 13.93 6.74
CA TYR A 22 7.91 14.61 7.94
C TYR A 22 8.77 14.27 9.17
N GLU A 23 9.04 12.98 9.40
CA GLU A 23 9.91 12.52 10.50
C GLU A 23 11.32 13.12 10.38
N THR A 24 11.88 13.19 9.18
CA THR A 24 13.17 13.83 8.92
C THR A 24 13.13 15.32 9.26
N ALA A 25 12.06 16.04 8.91
CA ALA A 25 11.90 17.45 9.25
C ALA A 25 11.80 17.67 10.77
N VAL A 26 11.09 16.80 11.49
CA VAL A 26 11.01 16.82 12.96
C VAL A 26 12.39 16.58 13.58
N ASN A 27 13.11 15.55 13.14
CA ASN A 27 14.45 15.23 13.62
C ASN A 27 15.45 16.36 13.35
N TYR A 28 15.37 16.99 12.18
CA TYR A 28 16.20 18.15 11.84
C TYR A 28 15.91 19.34 12.77
N ARG A 29 14.65 19.66 13.02
CA ARG A 29 14.24 20.69 13.98
C ARG A 29 14.85 20.42 15.36
N ASP A 30 14.73 19.21 15.86
CA ASP A 30 15.20 18.84 17.20
C ASP A 30 16.73 18.85 17.30
N TRP A 31 17.41 18.44 16.25
CA TRP A 31 18.87 18.54 16.14
C TRP A 31 19.34 20.00 16.17
N ARG A 32 18.66 20.90 15.42
CA ARG A 32 18.99 22.35 15.47
C ARG A 32 18.68 22.92 16.85
N ALA A 33 17.57 22.59 17.47
CA ALA A 33 17.17 23.07 18.78
C ALA A 33 18.13 22.64 19.90
N ALA A 34 18.93 21.62 19.72
CA ALA A 34 19.96 21.20 20.68
C ALA A 34 21.17 22.16 20.72
N SER A 35 21.41 22.94 19.68
CA SER A 35 22.56 23.85 19.54
C SER A 35 22.19 25.35 19.50
N GLU A 36 20.92 25.68 19.24
CA GLU A 36 20.45 27.06 19.11
C GLU A 36 19.00 27.23 19.55
N VAL A 37 18.62 28.49 19.88
CA VAL A 37 17.23 28.81 20.21
C VAL A 37 16.43 29.06 18.92
N LEU A 38 15.53 28.15 18.60
CA LEU A 38 14.64 28.31 17.45
C LEU A 38 13.47 29.25 17.81
N GLY A 39 13.53 30.50 17.34
CA GLY A 39 12.43 31.45 17.46
C GLY A 39 11.14 30.95 16.75
N PRO A 40 9.96 31.55 17.03
CA PRO A 40 8.68 31.10 16.47
C PRO A 40 8.63 31.04 14.93
N SER A 41 9.38 31.92 14.26
CA SER A 41 9.45 32.02 12.80
C SER A 41 10.66 31.31 12.19
N HIS A 42 11.41 30.54 12.98
CA HIS A 42 12.60 29.87 12.46
C HIS A 42 12.22 28.82 11.41
N PRO A 43 12.85 28.79 10.22
CA PRO A 43 12.46 27.90 9.10
C PRO A 43 12.41 26.42 9.48
N ALA A 44 13.31 25.93 10.32
CA ALA A 44 13.33 24.54 10.78
C ALA A 44 12.08 24.12 11.59
N ARG A 45 11.22 25.05 11.98
CA ARG A 45 9.95 24.77 12.67
C ARG A 45 8.80 24.47 11.71
N PHE A 46 9.00 24.62 10.42
CA PHE A 46 7.97 24.47 9.40
C PHE A 46 8.32 23.35 8.42
N ALA A 47 7.35 22.55 8.09
CA ALA A 47 7.43 21.59 7.00
C ALA A 47 6.50 22.03 5.88
N MET A 48 7.02 22.07 4.66
CA MET A 48 6.20 22.35 3.48
C MET A 48 5.26 21.19 3.22
N SER A 49 3.98 21.48 3.13
CA SER A 49 2.93 20.47 2.93
C SER A 49 1.92 20.93 1.89
N ALA A 50 1.40 20.00 1.10
CA ALA A 50 0.20 20.20 0.30
C ALA A 50 -0.99 19.60 1.05
N ILE A 51 -2.07 20.34 1.11
CA ILE A 51 -3.30 19.93 1.78
C ILE A 51 -4.35 19.67 0.73
N VAL A 52 -4.98 18.48 0.80
CA VAL A 52 -6.06 18.07 -0.08
C VAL A 52 -7.25 17.65 0.79
N VAL A 53 -8.45 18.03 0.38
CA VAL A 53 -9.68 17.60 1.06
C VAL A 53 -9.90 16.12 0.77
N ALA A 54 -10.18 15.31 1.82
CA ALA A 54 -10.33 13.86 1.66
C ALA A 54 -11.48 13.45 0.72
N SER A 55 -12.50 14.30 0.59
CA SER A 55 -13.64 14.09 -0.34
C SER A 55 -13.42 14.70 -1.72
N ASP A 56 -12.22 15.21 -2.03
CA ASP A 56 -11.93 15.74 -3.36
C ASP A 56 -11.95 14.61 -4.40
N PRO A 57 -12.78 14.68 -5.45
CA PRO A 57 -12.88 13.63 -6.47
C PRO A 57 -11.60 13.47 -7.29
N GLY A 58 -10.69 14.43 -7.26
CA GLY A 58 -9.36 14.34 -7.86
C GLY A 58 -8.35 13.54 -7.02
N LEU A 59 -8.67 13.26 -5.74
CA LEU A 59 -7.83 12.43 -4.89
C LEU A 59 -8.16 10.95 -5.10
N VAL A 60 -7.30 10.25 -5.80
CA VAL A 60 -7.46 8.83 -6.09
C VAL A 60 -6.44 8.01 -5.31
N ILE A 61 -6.87 6.94 -4.66
CA ILE A 61 -5.95 5.95 -4.08
C ILE A 61 -5.90 4.77 -5.04
N ARG A 62 -4.72 4.50 -5.58
CA ARG A 62 -4.48 3.30 -6.41
C ARG A 62 -4.01 2.15 -5.54
N PRO A 63 -4.31 0.90 -5.93
CA PRO A 63 -3.78 -0.28 -5.26
C PRO A 63 -2.25 -0.33 -5.43
N ILE A 64 -1.60 -1.10 -4.58
CA ILE A 64 -0.22 -1.52 -4.80
C ILE A 64 -0.22 -3.04 -4.88
N HIS A 65 -0.01 -3.54 -6.09
CA HIS A 65 0.09 -4.96 -6.38
C HIS A 65 1.43 -5.52 -5.87
N ARG A 66 1.51 -6.82 -5.70
CA ARG A 66 2.69 -7.50 -5.18
C ARG A 66 3.11 -8.61 -6.10
N MET A 67 4.42 -8.72 -6.35
CA MET A 67 5.01 -9.75 -7.17
C MET A 67 6.12 -10.45 -6.38
N VAL A 68 6.03 -11.76 -6.27
CA VAL A 68 7.03 -12.60 -5.61
C VAL A 68 7.90 -13.23 -6.70
N PRO A 69 9.18 -12.84 -6.84
CA PRO A 69 10.05 -13.24 -7.95
C PRO A 69 10.62 -14.65 -7.77
N ARG A 70 9.81 -15.59 -7.33
CA ARG A 70 10.19 -16.99 -7.13
C ARG A 70 8.98 -17.90 -7.30
N GLU A 71 9.26 -19.17 -7.50
CA GLU A 71 8.24 -20.20 -7.61
C GLU A 71 7.43 -20.34 -6.30
N ALA A 72 6.13 -20.59 -6.44
CA ALA A 72 5.27 -20.86 -5.30
C ALA A 72 5.69 -22.15 -4.58
N PRO A 73 5.55 -22.22 -3.25
CA PRO A 73 5.70 -23.46 -2.52
C PRO A 73 4.85 -24.58 -3.14
N SER A 74 5.38 -25.81 -3.18
CA SER A 74 4.72 -26.94 -3.84
C SER A 74 3.34 -27.27 -3.27
N ASP A 75 3.10 -26.96 -2.01
CA ASP A 75 1.85 -27.14 -1.26
C ASP A 75 1.01 -25.86 -1.17
N TRP A 76 1.42 -24.78 -1.88
CA TRP A 76 0.77 -23.48 -1.78
C TRP A 76 -0.73 -23.53 -2.09
N MET A 77 -1.11 -24.14 -3.20
CA MET A 77 -2.51 -24.20 -3.61
C MET A 77 -3.39 -24.98 -2.64
N ASP A 78 -2.89 -26.07 -2.09
CA ASP A 78 -3.61 -26.87 -1.10
C ASP A 78 -3.85 -26.09 0.19
N ARG A 79 -2.82 -25.35 0.64
CA ARG A 79 -2.85 -24.56 1.88
C ARG A 79 -3.58 -23.23 1.74
N LEU A 80 -3.63 -22.68 0.51
CA LEU A 80 -4.33 -21.43 0.23
C LEU A 80 -5.82 -21.53 0.56
N GLY A 81 -6.44 -22.69 0.27
CA GLY A 81 -7.84 -22.98 0.58
C GLY A 81 -8.22 -22.90 2.06
N ASP A 82 -7.26 -22.94 2.96
CA ASP A 82 -7.51 -22.82 4.40
C ASP A 82 -7.86 -21.38 4.84
N ALA A 83 -7.36 -20.37 4.13
CA ALA A 83 -7.59 -18.96 4.43
C ALA A 83 -8.54 -18.28 3.43
N PHE A 84 -8.59 -18.78 2.20
CA PHE A 84 -9.34 -18.19 1.12
C PHE A 84 -10.29 -19.20 0.44
N ALA A 85 -11.45 -18.73 0.03
CA ALA A 85 -12.21 -19.38 -1.01
C ALA A 85 -11.51 -19.08 -2.34
N VAL A 86 -11.01 -20.11 -3.00
CA VAL A 86 -10.24 -20.00 -4.25
C VAL A 86 -11.13 -20.36 -5.43
N ALA A 87 -11.25 -19.44 -6.40
CA ALA A 87 -11.94 -19.69 -7.65
C ALA A 87 -10.95 -19.62 -8.82
N HIS A 88 -10.80 -20.70 -9.56
CA HIS A 88 -9.98 -20.72 -10.77
C HIS A 88 -10.67 -19.97 -11.91
N VAL A 89 -9.92 -19.11 -12.60
CA VAL A 89 -10.38 -18.33 -13.74
C VAL A 89 -9.54 -18.68 -14.96
N LYS A 90 -10.22 -18.95 -16.07
CA LYS A 90 -9.56 -19.05 -17.38
C LYS A 90 -9.57 -17.68 -18.02
N LEU A 91 -8.40 -17.09 -18.24
CA LEU A 91 -8.28 -15.91 -19.07
C LEU A 91 -8.52 -16.31 -20.54
N VAL A 92 -9.39 -15.57 -21.20
CA VAL A 92 -9.55 -15.64 -22.65
C VAL A 92 -8.43 -14.76 -23.22
N ARG A 93 -7.41 -15.37 -23.82
CA ARG A 93 -6.24 -14.68 -24.34
C ARG A 93 -6.59 -13.74 -25.49
N GLY A 94 -6.67 -12.44 -25.19
CA GLY A 94 -6.51 -11.33 -26.14
C GLY A 94 -5.49 -10.36 -25.54
N GLU A 95 -4.43 -10.03 -26.26
CA GLU A 95 -3.28 -9.27 -25.68
C GLU A 95 -3.63 -7.82 -25.31
N ALA A 96 -4.63 -7.21 -25.92
CA ALA A 96 -4.92 -5.78 -25.77
C ALA A 96 -5.85 -5.42 -24.58
N GLU A 97 -6.54 -6.40 -23.97
CA GLU A 97 -7.54 -6.17 -22.91
C GLU A 97 -7.21 -6.92 -21.61
N ARG A 98 -5.98 -7.42 -21.50
CA ARG A 98 -5.60 -8.39 -20.44
C ARG A 98 -5.57 -7.76 -19.05
N SER A 99 -5.12 -6.52 -18.91
CA SER A 99 -5.07 -5.81 -17.63
C SER A 99 -6.46 -5.45 -17.13
N ASP A 100 -7.34 -4.96 -18.00
CA ASP A 100 -8.72 -4.60 -17.63
C ASP A 100 -9.50 -5.84 -17.20
N GLU A 101 -9.35 -6.97 -17.92
CA GLU A 101 -9.95 -8.26 -17.55
C GLU A 101 -9.47 -8.70 -16.16
N LEU A 102 -8.17 -8.65 -15.88
CA LEU A 102 -7.59 -9.03 -14.59
C LEU A 102 -8.06 -8.13 -13.45
N ILE A 103 -8.12 -6.81 -13.68
CA ILE A 103 -8.64 -5.85 -12.71
C ILE A 103 -10.11 -6.12 -12.41
N SER A 104 -10.92 -6.47 -13.41
CA SER A 104 -12.34 -6.81 -13.23
C SER A 104 -12.55 -8.01 -12.30
N LEU A 105 -11.58 -8.93 -12.24
CA LEU A 105 -11.63 -10.10 -11.35
C LEU A 105 -11.51 -9.72 -9.87
N LEU A 106 -11.07 -8.51 -9.54
CA LEU A 106 -11.02 -8.00 -8.17
C LEU A 106 -12.40 -7.65 -7.60
N ASP A 107 -13.43 -7.51 -8.44
CA ASP A 107 -14.79 -7.28 -7.95
C ASP A 107 -15.27 -8.42 -7.07
N GLY A 108 -15.54 -8.14 -5.79
CA GLY A 108 -15.93 -9.12 -4.78
C GLY A 108 -14.83 -10.15 -4.42
N ALA A 109 -13.57 -9.88 -4.72
CA ALA A 109 -12.42 -10.64 -4.27
C ALA A 109 -11.51 -9.78 -3.36
N ASP A 110 -10.73 -10.42 -2.48
CA ASP A 110 -9.70 -9.74 -1.68
C ASP A 110 -8.39 -9.58 -2.46
N ALA A 111 -8.09 -10.56 -3.32
CA ALA A 111 -6.94 -10.54 -4.21
C ALA A 111 -7.17 -11.41 -5.45
N VAL A 112 -6.38 -11.16 -6.50
CA VAL A 112 -6.24 -12.06 -7.65
C VAL A 112 -4.79 -12.50 -7.73
N ALA A 113 -4.55 -13.81 -7.62
CA ALA A 113 -3.23 -14.41 -7.78
C ALA A 113 -3.04 -14.87 -9.23
N ILE A 114 -1.88 -14.54 -9.80
CA ILE A 114 -1.53 -14.83 -11.19
C ILE A 114 -0.21 -15.58 -11.21
N ASN A 115 -0.20 -16.75 -11.84
CA ASN A 115 0.99 -17.48 -12.21
C ASN A 115 0.91 -17.83 -13.71
N LEU A 116 1.78 -17.26 -14.51
CA LEU A 116 1.75 -17.48 -15.97
C LEU A 116 2.28 -18.85 -16.39
N ASN A 117 3.02 -19.52 -15.54
CA ASN A 117 3.49 -20.88 -15.76
C ASN A 117 2.97 -21.79 -14.62
N PRO A 118 1.87 -22.56 -14.81
CA PRO A 118 1.22 -23.00 -16.07
C PRO A 118 0.05 -22.15 -16.58
N GLY A 119 0.02 -20.84 -16.36
CA GLY A 119 -1.06 -19.97 -16.86
C GLY A 119 -2.32 -20.01 -16.00
N GLN A 120 -2.13 -19.96 -14.69
CA GLN A 120 -3.20 -20.03 -13.70
C GLN A 120 -3.54 -18.65 -13.15
N VAL A 121 -4.84 -18.35 -13.08
CA VAL A 121 -5.38 -17.17 -12.40
C VAL A 121 -6.40 -17.61 -11.37
N HIS A 122 -6.29 -17.08 -10.18
CA HIS A 122 -7.12 -17.43 -9.04
C HIS A 122 -7.69 -16.19 -8.38
N ARG A 123 -9.00 -16.13 -8.24
CA ARG A 123 -9.65 -15.15 -7.36
C ARG A 123 -9.62 -15.67 -5.94
N LEU A 124 -9.15 -14.84 -5.04
CA LEU A 124 -9.00 -15.13 -3.60
C LEU A 124 -10.01 -14.29 -2.82
N ARG A 125 -10.88 -14.95 -2.08
CA ARG A 125 -11.83 -14.29 -1.16
C ARG A 125 -11.67 -14.88 0.23
N ARG A 126 -11.42 -14.03 1.22
CA ARG A 126 -11.28 -14.47 2.61
C ARG A 126 -12.54 -15.20 3.11
N THR A 127 -12.35 -16.33 3.78
CA THR A 127 -13.45 -17.16 4.27
C THR A 127 -14.00 -16.73 5.63
N GLY A 128 -13.47 -15.66 6.23
CA GLY A 128 -13.80 -15.24 7.60
C GLY A 128 -13.03 -15.98 8.70
N SER A 129 -12.23 -16.99 8.34
CA SER A 129 -11.31 -17.64 9.27
C SER A 129 -10.25 -16.65 9.78
N PRO A 130 -9.74 -16.79 11.02
CA PRO A 130 -8.61 -15.99 11.50
C PRO A 130 -7.44 -16.09 10.53
N LEU A 131 -6.78 -14.97 10.26
CA LEU A 131 -5.55 -14.97 9.47
C LEU A 131 -4.49 -15.82 10.20
N ARG A 132 -3.79 -16.66 9.47
CA ARG A 132 -2.81 -17.62 10.04
C ARG A 132 -1.52 -16.95 10.48
N GLY A 133 -1.14 -15.86 9.83
CA GLY A 133 0.06 -15.11 10.17
C GLY A 133 -0.08 -14.37 11.50
N SER A 134 1.04 -13.94 12.05
CA SER A 134 1.12 -13.24 13.32
C SER A 134 0.70 -11.79 13.19
N ILE A 135 -0.60 -11.51 13.28
CA ILE A 135 -1.09 -10.13 13.35
C ILE A 135 -0.50 -9.47 14.59
N PRO A 136 0.11 -8.27 14.48
CA PRO A 136 0.65 -7.55 15.62
C PRO A 136 -0.42 -7.31 16.70
N GLN A 137 -0.04 -7.48 17.97
CA GLN A 137 -0.94 -7.25 19.09
C GLN A 137 -1.46 -5.80 19.09
N GLY A 138 -2.74 -5.63 19.36
CA GLY A 138 -3.38 -4.32 19.51
C GLY A 138 -3.92 -3.73 18.21
N MET A 139 -3.75 -4.40 17.08
CA MET A 139 -4.37 -3.98 15.82
C MET A 139 -5.85 -4.33 15.78
N SER A 140 -6.66 -3.44 15.17
CA SER A 140 -8.10 -3.65 15.01
C SER A 140 -8.41 -4.68 13.92
N ASP A 141 -9.65 -5.21 13.95
CA ASP A 141 -10.17 -6.07 12.88
C ASP A 141 -10.19 -5.34 11.53
N GLU A 142 -10.41 -4.03 11.53
CA GLU A 142 -10.36 -3.19 10.35
C GLU A 142 -8.94 -3.15 9.77
N TRP A 143 -7.93 -3.00 10.63
CA TRP A 143 -6.52 -3.07 10.19
C TRP A 143 -6.20 -4.43 9.57
N ALA A 144 -6.68 -5.51 10.17
CA ALA A 144 -6.49 -6.86 9.64
C ALA A 144 -7.25 -7.10 8.32
N ALA A 145 -8.31 -6.34 8.06
CA ALA A 145 -9.19 -6.51 6.90
C ALA A 145 -8.74 -5.78 5.64
N ILE A 146 -7.81 -4.83 5.71
CA ILE A 146 -7.31 -4.19 4.48
C ILE A 146 -6.57 -5.19 3.59
N ALA A 147 -6.77 -5.09 2.28
CA ALA A 147 -6.25 -6.08 1.31
C ALA A 147 -4.73 -6.38 1.46
N PRO A 148 -3.84 -5.41 1.70
CA PRO A 148 -2.43 -5.67 1.99
C PRO A 148 -2.18 -6.61 3.17
N ASN A 149 -2.95 -6.48 4.25
CA ASN A 149 -2.80 -7.30 5.45
C ASN A 149 -3.44 -8.68 5.27
N VAL A 150 -4.59 -8.73 4.61
CA VAL A 150 -5.23 -10.00 4.25
C VAL A 150 -4.25 -10.87 3.46
N LEU A 151 -3.59 -10.32 2.44
CA LEU A 151 -2.59 -11.06 1.67
C LEU A 151 -1.37 -11.41 2.52
N ARG A 152 -0.84 -10.46 3.29
CA ARG A 152 0.37 -10.69 4.06
C ARG A 152 0.20 -11.80 5.08
N TYR A 153 -0.82 -11.70 5.93
CA TYR A 153 -1.03 -12.62 7.06
C TYR A 153 -1.83 -13.85 6.68
N GLY A 154 -2.53 -13.83 5.55
CA GLY A 154 -3.26 -15.00 5.02
C GLY A 154 -2.41 -15.87 4.10
N ASP A 155 -1.39 -15.31 3.46
CA ASP A 155 -0.63 -15.99 2.41
C ASP A 155 0.89 -15.78 2.56
N LEU A 156 1.40 -14.56 2.35
CA LEU A 156 2.85 -14.33 2.20
C LEU A 156 3.66 -14.79 3.41
N GLU A 157 3.22 -14.49 4.63
CA GLU A 157 3.90 -14.91 5.84
C GLU A 157 3.71 -16.40 6.13
N PRO A 158 2.46 -16.95 6.25
CA PRO A 158 2.26 -18.33 6.66
C PRO A 158 2.56 -19.37 5.57
N LEU A 159 2.41 -19.05 4.28
CA LEU A 159 2.60 -20.02 3.21
C LEU A 159 3.93 -19.87 2.50
N TRP A 160 4.42 -18.65 2.31
CA TRP A 160 5.69 -18.37 1.66
C TRP A 160 6.86 -18.19 2.63
N GLY A 161 6.58 -18.02 3.93
CA GLY A 161 7.58 -17.73 4.95
C GLY A 161 8.25 -16.36 4.76
N ILE A 162 7.57 -15.39 4.14
CA ILE A 162 8.09 -14.05 3.89
C ILE A 162 7.90 -13.20 5.16
N SER A 163 9.00 -12.94 5.86
CA SER A 163 9.06 -12.13 7.07
C SER A 163 9.16 -10.61 6.75
N ASP A 164 9.09 -9.78 7.80
CA ASP A 164 9.35 -8.33 7.69
C ASP A 164 10.75 -8.02 7.16
N ASP A 165 11.75 -8.79 7.56
CA ASP A 165 13.12 -8.60 7.10
C ASP A 165 13.27 -8.97 5.62
N ASP A 166 12.57 -10.02 5.17
CA ASP A 166 12.53 -10.39 3.75
C ASP A 166 11.86 -9.30 2.91
N LEU A 167 10.77 -8.69 3.41
CA LEU A 167 10.11 -7.57 2.74
C LEU A 167 11.05 -6.35 2.61
N ARG A 168 11.81 -6.04 3.66
CA ARG A 168 12.83 -4.97 3.62
C ARG A 168 13.99 -5.30 2.68
N ALA A 169 14.34 -6.57 2.57
CA ALA A 169 15.37 -7.07 1.66
C ALA A 169 14.91 -7.15 0.19
N GLY A 170 13.63 -6.88 -0.09
CA GLY A 170 13.10 -6.87 -1.46
C GLY A 170 12.59 -8.22 -1.97
N ALA A 171 12.21 -9.14 -1.07
CA ALA A 171 11.60 -10.42 -1.45
C ALA A 171 10.27 -10.27 -2.20
N VAL A 172 9.67 -9.08 -2.17
CA VAL A 172 8.45 -8.72 -2.89
C VAL A 172 8.70 -7.45 -3.68
N VAL A 173 8.34 -7.47 -4.95
CA VAL A 173 8.34 -6.31 -5.86
C VAL A 173 6.94 -5.69 -5.87
N TYR A 174 6.86 -4.39 -6.07
CA TYR A 174 5.61 -3.63 -5.96
C TYR A 174 5.37 -2.79 -7.22
N SER A 175 4.15 -2.81 -7.72
CA SER A 175 3.67 -1.87 -8.73
C SER A 175 2.24 -1.43 -8.43
N HIS A 176 1.86 -0.24 -8.90
CA HIS A 176 0.49 0.28 -8.88
C HIS A 176 -0.17 0.18 -10.26
N ASP A 177 0.50 -0.44 -11.21
CA ASP A 177 0.12 -0.59 -12.60
C ASP A 177 0.04 -2.08 -12.96
N CYS A 178 -1.09 -2.50 -13.53
CA CYS A 178 -1.30 -3.89 -13.89
C CYS A 178 -0.48 -4.30 -15.11
N ASP A 179 -0.21 -3.38 -16.04
CA ASP A 179 0.63 -3.66 -17.20
C ASP A 179 2.08 -3.94 -16.79
N GLU A 180 2.62 -3.14 -15.84
CA GLU A 180 3.95 -3.42 -15.25
C GLU A 180 3.99 -4.80 -14.54
N VAL A 181 2.88 -5.20 -13.92
CA VAL A 181 2.79 -6.55 -13.29
C VAL A 181 2.86 -7.64 -14.35
N LEU A 182 2.18 -7.46 -15.47
CA LEU A 182 2.19 -8.43 -16.56
C LEU A 182 3.55 -8.53 -17.25
N GLU A 183 4.19 -7.39 -17.52
CA GLU A 183 5.57 -7.33 -18.04
C GLU A 183 6.54 -8.05 -17.09
N PHE A 184 6.42 -7.81 -15.79
CA PHE A 184 7.24 -8.50 -14.79
C PHE A 184 7.04 -10.02 -14.82
N LEU A 185 5.80 -10.50 -14.96
CA LEU A 185 5.52 -11.94 -15.03
C LEU A 185 6.02 -12.57 -16.33
N ASP A 186 5.98 -11.84 -17.44
CA ASP A 186 6.53 -12.33 -18.72
C ASP A 186 8.05 -12.48 -18.64
N ASP A 187 8.76 -11.59 -17.96
CA ASP A 187 10.20 -11.65 -17.70
C ASP A 187 10.57 -12.69 -16.62
N ASN A 188 9.63 -13.02 -15.72
CA ASN A 188 9.85 -13.92 -14.58
C ASN A 188 8.78 -15.03 -14.55
N PRO A 189 8.86 -16.04 -15.44
CA PRO A 189 7.79 -17.03 -15.64
C PRO A 189 7.47 -17.93 -14.43
N HIS A 190 8.34 -17.97 -13.42
CA HIS A 190 8.11 -18.69 -12.17
C HIS A 190 7.54 -17.82 -11.04
N ALA A 191 7.45 -16.51 -11.28
CA ALA A 191 6.93 -15.58 -10.30
C ALA A 191 5.41 -15.73 -10.12
N VAL A 192 4.93 -15.29 -8.96
CA VAL A 192 3.51 -15.14 -8.68
C VAL A 192 3.20 -13.68 -8.38
N ALA A 193 2.21 -13.13 -9.04
CA ALA A 193 1.70 -11.80 -8.75
C ALA A 193 0.37 -11.85 -8.03
N PHE A 194 0.14 -10.87 -7.17
CA PHE A 194 -1.11 -10.65 -6.46
C PHE A 194 -1.62 -9.25 -6.80
N LEU A 195 -2.72 -9.18 -7.55
CA LEU A 195 -3.45 -7.94 -7.71
C LEU A 195 -4.33 -7.72 -6.48
N LEU A 196 -4.39 -6.48 -6.02
CA LEU A 196 -5.15 -6.08 -4.83
C LEU A 196 -6.11 -4.95 -5.17
N ASN A 197 -7.20 -4.85 -4.41
CA ASN A 197 -8.05 -3.67 -4.38
C ASN A 197 -7.34 -2.48 -3.70
N PRO A 198 -7.65 -1.24 -4.09
CA PRO A 198 -7.18 -0.07 -3.35
C PRO A 198 -7.75 -0.05 -1.92
N VAL A 199 -6.98 0.47 -0.98
CA VAL A 199 -7.51 0.80 0.35
C VAL A 199 -8.38 2.05 0.24
N SER A 200 -9.56 2.06 0.83
CA SER A 200 -10.45 3.21 0.79
C SER A 200 -9.94 4.37 1.64
N ILE A 201 -10.33 5.60 1.31
CA ILE A 201 -9.96 6.79 2.10
C ILE A 201 -10.58 6.73 3.50
N GLU A 202 -11.76 6.15 3.63
CA GLU A 202 -12.45 5.94 4.91
C GLU A 202 -11.64 5.02 5.82
N SER A 203 -11.10 3.92 5.29
CA SER A 203 -10.21 3.02 6.04
C SER A 203 -8.91 3.71 6.44
N VAL A 204 -8.33 4.54 5.56
CA VAL A 204 -7.13 5.32 5.90
C VAL A 204 -7.39 6.24 7.10
N ILE A 205 -8.49 6.98 7.07
CA ILE A 205 -8.89 7.91 8.13
C ILE A 205 -9.21 7.15 9.42
N SER A 206 -10.05 6.12 9.34
CA SER A 206 -10.46 5.33 10.51
C SER A 206 -9.28 4.69 11.24
N LEU A 207 -8.31 4.12 10.50
CA LEU A 207 -7.11 3.55 11.10
C LEU A 207 -6.21 4.62 11.72
N ALA A 208 -6.09 5.78 11.08
CA ALA A 208 -5.32 6.90 11.62
C ALA A 208 -5.95 7.46 12.91
N ASP A 209 -7.28 7.57 12.99
CA ASP A 209 -8.01 7.99 14.19
C ASP A 209 -7.80 7.04 15.39
N LYS A 210 -7.61 5.75 15.11
CA LYS A 210 -7.24 4.74 16.10
C LYS A 210 -5.76 4.75 16.48
N GLY A 211 -4.93 5.59 15.83
CA GLY A 211 -3.48 5.61 16.00
C GLY A 211 -2.78 4.41 15.35
N GLU A 212 -3.47 3.67 14.49
CA GLU A 212 -2.94 2.50 13.80
C GLU A 212 -2.23 2.92 12.52
N ARG A 213 -1.03 2.38 12.31
CA ARG A 213 -0.25 2.62 11.08
C ARG A 213 -0.45 1.48 10.11
N MET A 214 -0.82 1.81 8.88
CA MET A 214 -0.83 0.83 7.80
C MET A 214 0.58 0.34 7.46
N PRO A 215 0.73 -0.89 6.98
CA PRO A 215 2.00 -1.37 6.46
C PRO A 215 2.54 -0.48 5.34
N GLN A 216 3.85 -0.49 5.16
CA GLN A 216 4.45 0.15 3.99
C GLN A 216 3.87 -0.40 2.68
N LYS A 217 3.80 0.44 1.64
CA LYS A 217 3.27 0.05 0.34
C LYS A 217 1.80 -0.42 0.38
N SER A 218 0.96 0.20 1.21
CA SER A 218 -0.48 -0.08 1.27
C SER A 218 -1.32 0.83 0.37
N THR A 219 -0.88 2.07 0.15
CA THR A 219 -1.61 3.08 -0.62
C THR A 219 -0.70 3.80 -1.60
N PHE A 220 -1.23 4.15 -2.76
CA PHE A 220 -0.61 5.04 -3.72
C PHE A 220 -1.56 6.19 -4.01
N PHE A 221 -1.34 7.33 -3.35
CA PHE A 221 -2.11 8.54 -3.59
C PHE A 221 -1.75 9.17 -4.94
N HIS A 222 -2.76 9.42 -5.76
CA HIS A 222 -2.62 9.99 -7.10
C HIS A 222 -3.54 11.23 -7.24
N PRO A 223 -3.10 12.29 -7.95
CA PRO A 223 -1.78 12.44 -8.57
C PRO A 223 -0.65 12.70 -7.57
N LYS A 224 0.57 12.27 -7.89
CA LYS A 224 1.74 12.65 -7.09
C LYS A 224 2.09 14.10 -7.34
N LEU A 225 2.47 14.80 -6.27
CA LEU A 225 2.91 16.18 -6.36
C LEU A 225 4.26 16.26 -7.09
N GLY A 226 4.37 17.24 -7.98
CA GLY A 226 5.63 17.53 -8.66
C GLY A 226 6.71 17.95 -7.67
N THR A 227 7.88 17.31 -7.73
CA THR A 227 9.04 17.65 -6.91
C THR A 227 9.86 18.76 -7.59
N GLY A 228 10.43 19.68 -6.80
CA GLY A 228 11.33 20.71 -7.31
C GLY A 228 10.63 21.96 -7.86
N LEU A 229 9.30 22.07 -7.73
CA LEU A 229 8.54 23.25 -8.15
C LEU A 229 8.50 24.33 -7.06
N VAL A 230 8.51 23.93 -5.79
CA VAL A 230 8.50 24.82 -4.63
C VAL A 230 9.54 24.32 -3.63
N PHE A 231 10.25 25.25 -2.98
CA PHE A 231 11.27 24.95 -2.00
C PHE A 231 10.98 25.70 -0.69
N ASN A 232 11.24 25.06 0.44
CA ASN A 232 11.27 25.69 1.76
C ASN A 232 12.75 25.87 2.17
N PRO A 233 13.33 27.08 2.06
CA PRO A 233 14.71 27.31 2.48
C PRO A 233 14.82 27.18 3.99
N LEU A 234 15.85 26.47 4.47
CA LEU A 234 16.08 26.22 5.89
C LEU A 234 17.15 27.15 6.50
N ASP A 235 17.82 27.94 5.66
CA ASP A 235 18.98 28.80 6.00
C ASP A 235 18.62 30.30 6.01
N ALA A 236 17.39 30.67 6.29
CA ALA A 236 16.95 32.07 6.29
C ALA A 236 16.96 32.67 7.70
#